data_9d76bbce3bc56e07b64c2fd38ed451bf
#
_entry.id   9d76bbce3bc56e07b64c2fd38ed451bf
#
_cell.length_a   1.000
_cell.length_b   1.000
_cell.length_c   1.000
_cell.angle_alpha   90.00
_cell.angle_beta   90.00
_cell.angle_gamma   90.00
#
_symmetry.space_group_name_H-M   'P 1'
#
loop_
_entity.id
_entity.type
_entity.pdbx_description
1 polymer ?
#
loop_
_entity_poly.entity_id
_entity_poly.type
_entity_poly.pdbx_seq_one_letter_code
_entity_poly.pdbx_strand_id
1 'polypeptide(L)'
;MVDMYEIAEIELPERLVRADLRAAAATLTAHEARYLVDMYYTVQENRKRSANQVRALATAGEPNDCVQHFTRAAIKFEGDLRYALGQYAASQPIGAWAQSITGIGPVISAGLMAHIDIEKAPTVGHIWRFAGLDPNSDWKGRVKAEAIVKEHLAKRKPTPEDVLAIAQKMNGIGYEAAL
;
A
#
# COMPACT_ATOMS: atom_id res chain seq x y z
N MET A 1 -12.77 10.65 -13.08
CA MET A 1 -11.53 11.46 -13.11
C MET A 1 -11.87 12.70 -12.34
N VAL A 2 -11.45 12.76 -11.06
CA VAL A 2 -11.68 13.93 -10.21
C VAL A 2 -10.89 15.08 -10.81
N ASP A 3 -11.55 16.19 -11.07
CA ASP A 3 -10.92 17.36 -11.68
C ASP A 3 -9.81 17.86 -10.74
N MET A 4 -8.60 18.00 -11.27
CA MET A 4 -7.41 18.42 -10.49
C MET A 4 -7.58 19.85 -9.92
N TYR A 5 -8.60 20.59 -10.36
CA TYR A 5 -8.94 21.93 -9.88
C TYR A 5 -9.90 21.95 -8.69
N GLU A 6 -10.63 20.85 -8.41
CA GLU A 6 -11.50 20.77 -7.22
C GLU A 6 -10.72 20.68 -5.89
N ILE A 7 -9.43 20.34 -5.95
CA ILE A 7 -8.57 20.30 -4.76
C ILE A 7 -8.29 21.72 -4.22
N ALA A 8 -8.50 22.75 -5.03
CA ALA A 8 -8.23 24.15 -4.65
C ALA A 8 -9.20 24.73 -3.60
N GLU A 9 -10.35 24.09 -3.37
CA GLU A 9 -11.34 24.51 -2.36
C GLU A 9 -11.17 23.81 -1.00
N ILE A 10 -10.25 22.83 -0.89
CA ILE A 10 -9.94 22.22 0.38
C ILE A 10 -9.01 23.16 1.14
N GLU A 11 -9.50 23.78 2.21
CA GLU A 11 -8.63 24.49 3.15
C GLU A 11 -7.61 23.50 3.71
N LEU A 12 -6.41 23.50 3.10
CA LEU A 12 -5.31 22.72 3.60
C LEU A 12 -4.83 23.36 4.91
N PRO A 13 -4.67 22.59 5.99
CA PRO A 13 -4.12 23.12 7.22
C PRO A 13 -2.74 23.70 6.96
N GLU A 14 -2.39 24.78 7.64
CA GLU A 14 -1.03 25.28 7.69
C GLU A 14 -0.04 24.13 7.97
N ARG A 15 1.18 24.29 7.50
CA ARG A 15 2.24 23.29 7.65
C ARG A 15 2.30 22.76 9.09
N LEU A 16 1.93 21.49 9.29
CA LEU A 16 2.02 20.83 10.57
C LEU A 16 3.47 20.80 11.05
N VAL A 17 3.73 21.31 12.25
CA VAL A 17 4.99 21.06 12.93
C VAL A 17 5.04 19.61 13.43
N ARG A 18 6.22 19.12 13.75
CA ARG A 18 6.42 17.68 14.06
C ARG A 18 5.59 17.20 15.26
N ALA A 19 5.31 18.07 16.21
CA ALA A 19 4.45 17.74 17.37
C ALA A 19 2.99 17.54 16.94
N ASP A 20 2.48 18.42 16.08
CA ASP A 20 1.12 18.35 15.56
C ASP A 20 0.93 17.16 14.64
N LEU A 21 1.94 16.87 13.80
CA LEU A 21 1.94 15.68 12.95
C LEU A 21 1.89 14.39 13.80
N ARG A 22 2.57 14.35 14.94
CA ARG A 22 2.52 13.22 15.87
C ARG A 22 1.12 13.06 16.46
N ALA A 23 0.51 14.13 16.92
CA ALA A 23 -0.83 14.11 17.51
C ALA A 23 -1.87 13.69 16.47
N ALA A 24 -1.84 14.28 15.28
CA ALA A 24 -2.72 13.92 14.17
C ALA A 24 -2.55 12.47 13.73
N ALA A 25 -1.32 11.98 13.60
CA ALA A 25 -1.04 10.61 13.19
C ALA A 25 -1.56 9.56 14.19
N ALA A 26 -1.58 9.88 15.49
CA ALA A 26 -2.11 8.98 16.51
C ALA A 26 -3.63 8.77 16.41
N THR A 27 -4.36 9.68 15.75
CA THR A 27 -5.82 9.64 15.57
C THR A 27 -6.28 9.16 14.19
N LEU A 28 -5.37 8.73 13.32
CA LEU A 28 -5.70 8.21 12.00
C LEU A 28 -6.64 7.00 12.09
N THR A 29 -7.60 6.96 11.20
CA THR A 29 -8.41 5.76 10.94
C THR A 29 -7.62 4.73 10.13
N ALA A 30 -8.09 3.48 10.12
CA ALA A 30 -7.48 2.43 9.30
C ALA A 30 -7.49 2.78 7.80
N HIS A 31 -8.55 3.46 7.31
CA HIS A 31 -8.63 3.88 5.91
C HIS A 31 -7.60 4.96 5.57
N GLU A 32 -7.43 5.95 6.43
CA GLU A 32 -6.42 7.00 6.25
C GLU A 32 -5.00 6.43 6.34
N ALA A 33 -4.78 5.48 7.26
CA ALA A 33 -3.51 4.78 7.37
C ALA A 33 -3.19 3.97 6.10
N ARG A 34 -4.18 3.29 5.48
CA ARG A 34 -4.00 2.60 4.18
C ARG A 34 -3.55 3.58 3.10
N TYR A 35 -4.26 4.69 2.97
CA TYR A 35 -3.89 5.73 2.01
C TYR A 35 -2.45 6.21 2.20
N LEU A 36 -2.02 6.45 3.44
CA LEU A 36 -0.65 6.87 3.73
C LEU A 36 0.38 5.76 3.47
N VAL A 37 0.04 4.48 3.67
CA VAL A 37 0.90 3.35 3.32
C VAL A 37 1.10 3.28 1.81
N ASP A 38 0.04 3.40 1.02
CA ASP A 38 0.11 3.40 -0.44
C ASP A 38 0.91 4.60 -0.97
N MET A 39 0.67 5.77 -0.39
CA MET A 39 1.44 6.98 -0.68
C MET A 39 2.92 6.78 -0.37
N TYR A 40 3.26 6.18 0.77
CA TYR A 40 4.65 5.89 1.13
C TYR A 40 5.35 5.04 0.08
N TYR A 41 4.74 3.94 -0.36
CA TYR A 41 5.33 3.06 -1.36
C TYR A 41 5.46 3.74 -2.72
N THR A 42 4.48 4.55 -3.12
CA THR A 42 4.55 5.35 -4.35
C THR A 42 5.71 6.35 -4.31
N VAL A 43 5.86 7.08 -3.21
CA VAL A 43 6.96 8.04 -3.01
C VAL A 43 8.30 7.31 -2.96
N GLN A 44 8.38 6.17 -2.29
CA GLN A 44 9.59 5.35 -2.22
C GLN A 44 10.04 4.88 -3.61
N GLU A 45 9.13 4.37 -4.43
CA GLU A 45 9.45 3.92 -5.79
C GLU A 45 9.90 5.10 -6.67
N ASN A 46 9.22 6.24 -6.59
CA ASN A 46 9.63 7.45 -7.31
C ASN A 46 11.02 7.91 -6.88
N ARG A 47 11.31 7.91 -5.57
CA ARG A 47 12.65 8.25 -5.05
C ARG A 47 13.72 7.30 -5.56
N LYS A 48 13.47 5.97 -5.56
CA LYS A 48 14.41 4.97 -6.08
C LYS A 48 14.72 5.21 -7.56
N ARG A 49 13.69 5.47 -8.38
CA ARG A 49 13.84 5.79 -9.80
C ARG A 49 14.66 7.08 -9.99
N SER A 50 14.30 8.14 -9.25
CA SER A 50 15.02 9.41 -9.28
C SER A 50 16.48 9.27 -8.85
N ALA A 51 16.76 8.49 -7.80
CA ALA A 51 18.12 8.24 -7.34
C ALA A 51 18.98 7.56 -8.42
N ASN A 52 18.42 6.65 -9.21
CA ASN A 52 19.13 5.99 -10.31
C ASN A 52 19.41 6.99 -11.45
N GLN A 53 18.45 7.87 -11.76
CA GLN A 53 18.64 8.94 -12.74
C GLN A 53 19.72 9.95 -12.30
N VAL A 54 19.71 10.37 -11.04
CA VAL A 54 20.74 11.27 -10.48
C VAL A 54 22.12 10.64 -10.55
N ARG A 55 22.25 9.34 -10.28
CA ARG A 55 23.54 8.63 -10.46
C ARG A 55 24.01 8.63 -11.92
N ALA A 56 23.09 8.43 -12.87
CA ALA A 56 23.41 8.49 -14.28
C ALA A 56 23.85 9.90 -14.70
N LEU A 57 23.20 10.95 -14.19
CA LEU A 57 23.60 12.34 -14.43
C LEU A 57 24.99 12.65 -13.82
N ALA A 58 25.29 12.11 -12.65
CA ALA A 58 26.58 12.30 -11.99
C ALA A 58 27.75 11.70 -12.77
N THR A 59 27.53 10.70 -13.63
CA THR A 59 28.57 10.16 -14.52
C THR A 59 28.85 11.07 -15.72
N ALA A 60 27.91 11.96 -16.07
CA ALA A 60 28.05 12.90 -17.16
C ALA A 60 28.49 14.33 -16.70
N GLY A 61 28.54 14.55 -15.40
CA GLY A 61 28.86 15.81 -14.74
C GLY A 61 28.13 15.92 -13.41
N GLU A 62 28.39 16.95 -12.63
CA GLU A 62 27.67 17.17 -11.38
C GLU A 62 26.20 17.51 -11.67
N PRO A 63 25.21 16.84 -10.97
CA PRO A 63 23.82 17.19 -11.16
C PRO A 63 23.55 18.62 -10.65
N ASN A 64 22.74 19.36 -11.40
CA ASN A 64 22.34 20.72 -11.07
C ASN A 64 21.69 20.78 -9.67
N ASP A 65 21.91 21.87 -8.95
CA ASP A 65 21.38 22.10 -7.59
C ASP A 65 19.85 21.97 -7.52
N CYS A 66 19.14 22.35 -8.57
CA CYS A 66 17.69 22.16 -8.67
C CYS A 66 17.30 20.68 -8.58
N VAL A 67 18.01 19.80 -9.29
CA VAL A 67 17.76 18.35 -9.23
C VAL A 67 18.05 17.80 -7.83
N GLN A 68 19.15 18.25 -7.22
CA GLN A 68 19.51 17.88 -5.86
C GLN A 68 18.47 18.36 -4.84
N HIS A 69 17.94 19.58 -5.00
CA HIS A 69 16.90 20.15 -4.14
C HIS A 69 15.65 19.26 -4.13
N PHE A 70 15.11 18.92 -5.29
CA PHE A 70 13.92 18.06 -5.38
C PHE A 70 14.17 16.64 -4.89
N THR A 71 15.36 16.10 -5.13
CA THR A 71 15.74 14.78 -4.59
C THR A 71 15.74 14.78 -3.05
N ARG A 72 16.30 15.82 -2.43
CA ARG A 72 16.27 15.97 -0.97
C ARG A 72 14.87 16.15 -0.42
N ALA A 73 14.02 16.93 -1.12
CA ALA A 73 12.62 17.10 -0.74
C ALA A 73 11.84 15.78 -0.76
N ALA A 74 12.05 14.95 -1.79
CA ALA A 74 11.44 13.63 -1.89
C ALA A 74 11.89 12.69 -0.76
N ILE A 75 13.17 12.67 -0.41
CA ILE A 75 13.71 11.89 0.73
C ILE A 75 13.08 12.35 2.04
N LYS A 76 12.95 13.66 2.25
CA LYS A 76 12.32 14.21 3.44
C LYS A 76 10.87 13.81 3.52
N PHE A 77 10.12 13.92 2.43
CA PHE A 77 8.71 13.56 2.37
C PHE A 77 8.48 12.08 2.69
N GLU A 78 9.28 11.17 2.13
CA GLU A 78 9.25 9.74 2.50
C GLU A 78 9.52 9.54 4.00
N GLY A 79 10.47 10.29 4.57
CA GLY A 79 10.79 10.25 5.99
C GLY A 79 9.64 10.73 6.88
N ASP A 80 8.94 11.78 6.48
CA ASP A 80 7.80 12.33 7.21
C ASP A 80 6.60 11.35 7.18
N LEU A 81 6.32 10.71 6.02
CA LEU A 81 5.32 9.65 5.92
C LEU A 81 5.65 8.46 6.83
N ARG A 82 6.90 7.99 6.80
CA ARG A 82 7.35 6.90 7.67
C ARG A 82 7.21 7.26 9.14
N TYR A 83 7.50 8.50 9.51
CA TYR A 83 7.33 8.97 10.87
C TYR A 83 5.86 8.96 11.29
N ALA A 84 4.96 9.52 10.47
CA ALA A 84 3.52 9.53 10.74
C ALA A 84 2.96 8.12 10.92
N LEU A 85 3.27 7.20 10.00
CA LEU A 85 2.88 5.79 10.10
C LEU A 85 3.41 5.11 11.36
N GLY A 86 4.64 5.45 11.77
CA GLY A 86 5.21 4.98 13.02
C GLY A 86 4.46 5.47 14.25
N GLN A 87 4.00 6.71 14.27
CA GLN A 87 3.19 7.26 15.36
C GLN A 87 1.80 6.62 15.41
N TYR A 88 1.16 6.42 14.24
CA TYR A 88 -0.09 5.67 14.14
C TYR A 88 0.04 4.27 14.74
N ALA A 89 1.06 3.51 14.33
CA ALA A 89 1.26 2.16 14.85
C ALA A 89 1.60 2.18 16.36
N ALA A 90 2.45 3.09 16.81
CA ALA A 90 2.83 3.19 18.22
C ALA A 90 1.70 3.64 19.16
N SER A 91 0.66 4.29 18.62
CA SER A 91 -0.51 4.71 19.40
C SER A 91 -1.40 3.55 19.86
N GLN A 92 -1.21 2.36 19.29
CA GLN A 92 -2.02 1.17 19.59
C GLN A 92 -1.14 0.02 20.13
N PRO A 93 -1.61 -0.74 21.13
CA PRO A 93 -0.82 -1.80 21.76
C PRO A 93 -0.27 -2.84 20.79
N ILE A 94 -1.11 -3.25 19.81
CA ILE A 94 -0.72 -4.25 18.80
C ILE A 94 0.37 -3.72 17.87
N GLY A 95 0.29 -2.45 17.50
CA GLY A 95 1.30 -1.82 16.64
C GLY A 95 2.63 -1.59 17.39
N ALA A 96 2.57 -1.18 18.64
CA ALA A 96 3.76 -1.07 19.50
C ALA A 96 4.43 -2.44 19.68
N TRP A 97 3.66 -3.50 19.92
CA TRP A 97 4.16 -4.87 19.96
C TRP A 97 4.78 -5.29 18.62
N ALA A 98 4.10 -5.05 17.50
CA ALA A 98 4.63 -5.39 16.18
C ALA A 98 5.98 -4.72 15.90
N GLN A 99 6.12 -3.44 16.27
CA GLN A 99 7.38 -2.70 16.11
C GLN A 99 8.53 -3.24 17.01
N SER A 100 8.23 -3.99 18.05
CA SER A 100 9.25 -4.64 18.89
C SER A 100 9.89 -5.87 18.23
N ILE A 101 9.25 -6.39 17.17
CA ILE A 101 9.73 -7.56 16.44
C ILE A 101 10.79 -7.14 15.43
N THR A 102 11.96 -7.75 15.50
CA THR A 102 13.05 -7.50 14.55
C THR A 102 12.59 -7.69 13.11
N GLY A 103 12.78 -6.67 12.28
CA GLY A 103 12.37 -6.68 10.87
C GLY A 103 11.00 -6.04 10.60
N ILE A 104 10.15 -5.84 11.61
CA ILE A 104 8.89 -5.13 11.45
C ILE A 104 9.08 -3.65 11.77
N GLY A 105 9.24 -2.85 10.73
CA GLY A 105 9.40 -1.40 10.85
C GLY A 105 8.06 -0.64 10.90
N PRO A 106 8.13 0.70 11.07
CA PRO A 106 6.94 1.56 11.20
C PRO A 106 5.90 1.39 10.10
N VAL A 107 6.33 1.32 8.85
CA VAL A 107 5.44 1.19 7.69
C VAL A 107 4.77 -0.19 7.64
N ILE A 108 5.56 -1.25 7.92
CA ILE A 108 5.02 -2.62 7.92
C ILE A 108 4.00 -2.79 9.04
N SER A 109 4.30 -2.31 10.26
CA SER A 109 3.35 -2.42 11.37
C SER A 109 2.07 -1.63 11.11
N ALA A 110 2.17 -0.40 10.59
CA ALA A 110 1.01 0.38 10.18
C ALA A 110 0.20 -0.31 9.08
N GLY A 111 0.87 -0.86 8.07
CA GLY A 111 0.25 -1.61 6.98
C GLY A 111 -0.51 -2.84 7.47
N LEU A 112 0.09 -3.64 8.35
CA LEU A 112 -0.57 -4.81 8.94
C LEU A 112 -1.84 -4.40 9.70
N MET A 113 -1.76 -3.37 10.54
CA MET A 113 -2.91 -2.88 11.31
C MET A 113 -4.01 -2.28 10.43
N ALA A 114 -3.63 -1.62 9.34
CA ALA A 114 -4.59 -0.99 8.44
C ALA A 114 -5.29 -1.98 7.50
N HIS A 115 -4.62 -3.07 7.11
CA HIS A 115 -5.15 -4.04 6.13
C HIS A 115 -5.75 -5.30 6.75
N ILE A 116 -5.32 -5.69 7.96
CA ILE A 116 -5.83 -6.90 8.61
C ILE A 116 -6.98 -6.52 9.55
N ASP A 117 -8.17 -6.99 9.21
CA ASP A 117 -9.36 -6.92 10.05
C ASP A 117 -9.49 -8.26 10.80
N ILE A 118 -9.17 -8.26 12.08
CA ILE A 118 -9.16 -9.49 12.89
C ILE A 118 -10.57 -10.07 13.09
N GLU A 119 -11.60 -9.25 12.97
CA GLU A 119 -12.99 -9.73 13.05
C GLU A 119 -13.35 -10.56 11.82
N LYS A 120 -12.82 -10.18 10.64
CA LYS A 120 -12.97 -10.94 9.39
C LYS A 120 -11.97 -12.08 9.25
N ALA A 121 -10.85 -12.02 9.96
CA ALA A 121 -9.77 -13.01 9.92
C ALA A 121 -9.49 -13.59 11.31
N PRO A 122 -10.47 -14.30 11.94
CA PRO A 122 -10.37 -14.74 13.33
C PRO A 122 -9.34 -15.85 13.56
N THR A 123 -8.79 -16.45 12.50
CA THR A 123 -7.78 -17.51 12.60
C THR A 123 -6.56 -17.22 11.73
N VAL A 124 -5.42 -17.79 12.10
CA VAL A 124 -4.16 -17.71 11.33
C VAL A 124 -4.36 -18.18 9.88
N GLY A 125 -5.20 -19.18 9.63
CA GLY A 125 -5.51 -19.69 8.30
C GLY A 125 -6.14 -18.62 7.39
N HIS A 126 -6.99 -17.73 7.93
CA HIS A 126 -7.55 -16.60 7.18
C HIS A 126 -6.45 -15.61 6.79
N ILE A 127 -5.53 -15.31 7.70
CA ILE A 127 -4.41 -14.39 7.45
C ILE A 127 -3.47 -14.99 6.40
N TRP A 128 -3.16 -16.29 6.48
CA TRP A 128 -2.32 -16.96 5.46
C TRP A 128 -2.98 -16.94 4.08
N ARG A 129 -4.29 -17.15 4.01
CA ARG A 129 -5.03 -17.07 2.74
C ARG A 129 -5.01 -15.66 2.17
N PHE A 130 -5.25 -14.65 3.00
CA PHE A 130 -5.14 -13.24 2.61
C PHE A 130 -3.73 -12.89 2.12
N ALA A 131 -2.69 -13.38 2.78
CA ALA A 131 -1.29 -13.16 2.40
C ALA A 131 -0.84 -14.02 1.19
N GLY A 132 -1.70 -14.88 0.65
CA GLY A 132 -1.32 -15.80 -0.43
C GLY A 132 -0.39 -16.92 0.00
N LEU A 133 -0.29 -17.21 1.30
CA LEU A 133 0.59 -18.22 1.89
C LEU A 133 -0.15 -19.53 2.21
N ASP A 134 -1.43 -19.66 1.83
CA ASP A 134 -2.19 -20.88 2.03
C ASP A 134 -1.62 -22.00 1.15
N PRO A 135 -1.10 -23.11 1.76
CA PRO A 135 -0.49 -24.21 1.00
C PRO A 135 -1.47 -24.97 0.11
N ASN A 136 -2.79 -24.81 0.36
CA ASN A 136 -3.83 -25.38 -0.47
C ASN A 136 -4.21 -24.48 -1.65
N SER A 137 -3.64 -23.29 -1.75
CA SER A 137 -3.91 -22.31 -2.80
C SER A 137 -2.79 -22.37 -3.86
N ASP A 138 -3.16 -22.68 -5.09
CA ASP A 138 -2.21 -22.69 -6.21
C ASP A 138 -2.27 -21.33 -6.95
N TRP A 139 -1.23 -20.51 -6.75
CA TRP A 139 -1.08 -19.22 -7.41
C TRP A 139 -0.80 -19.40 -8.90
N LYS A 140 -1.82 -19.26 -9.73
CA LYS A 140 -1.69 -19.45 -11.19
C LYS A 140 -1.14 -18.22 -11.93
N GLY A 141 -1.07 -17.07 -11.27
CA GLY A 141 -0.72 -15.80 -11.88
C GLY A 141 -1.84 -15.24 -12.77
N ARG A 142 -1.85 -13.91 -12.94
CA ARG A 142 -2.92 -13.19 -13.64
C ARG A 142 -3.23 -13.72 -15.04
N VAL A 143 -2.18 -13.97 -15.85
CA VAL A 143 -2.34 -14.41 -17.26
C VAL A 143 -3.01 -15.79 -17.36
N LYS A 144 -2.59 -16.74 -16.49
CA LYS A 144 -3.22 -18.08 -16.46
C LYS A 144 -4.64 -18.03 -15.92
N ALA A 145 -4.89 -17.16 -14.93
CA ALA A 145 -6.20 -16.93 -14.37
C ALA A 145 -7.18 -16.38 -15.40
N GLU A 146 -6.78 -15.35 -16.15
CA GLU A 146 -7.56 -14.79 -17.26
C GLU A 146 -7.85 -15.81 -18.37
N ALA A 147 -6.89 -16.69 -18.68
CA ALA A 147 -7.08 -17.76 -19.65
C ALA A 147 -8.13 -18.79 -19.17
N ILE A 148 -8.07 -19.21 -17.91
CA ILE A 148 -9.04 -20.15 -17.32
C ILE A 148 -10.44 -19.52 -17.26
N VAL A 149 -10.54 -18.25 -16.88
CA VAL A 149 -11.80 -17.51 -16.89
C VAL A 149 -12.36 -17.43 -18.31
N LYS A 150 -11.56 -17.04 -19.30
CA LYS A 150 -11.96 -17.01 -20.71
C LYS A 150 -12.46 -18.36 -21.22
N GLU A 151 -11.79 -19.45 -20.90
CA GLU A 151 -12.18 -20.79 -21.30
C GLU A 151 -13.55 -21.19 -20.70
N HIS A 152 -13.82 -20.85 -19.43
CA HIS A 152 -15.10 -21.09 -18.80
C HIS A 152 -16.21 -20.19 -19.33
N LEU A 153 -15.91 -18.93 -19.64
CA LEU A 153 -16.84 -17.93 -20.19
C LEU A 153 -17.19 -18.19 -21.65
N ALA A 154 -16.33 -18.84 -22.42
CA ALA A 154 -16.57 -19.19 -23.81
C ALA A 154 -17.75 -20.17 -24.01
N LYS A 155 -18.20 -20.83 -22.95
CA LYS A 155 -19.27 -21.85 -23.01
C LYS A 155 -20.68 -21.32 -22.78
N ARG A 156 -20.85 -20.17 -22.12
CA ARG A 156 -22.13 -19.46 -21.93
C ARG A 156 -21.89 -18.03 -21.37
N LYS A 157 -22.88 -17.12 -21.49
CA LYS A 157 -22.82 -15.84 -20.75
C LYS A 157 -22.80 -16.14 -19.24
N PRO A 158 -21.80 -15.65 -18.52
CA PRO A 158 -21.67 -15.93 -17.10
C PRO A 158 -22.76 -15.21 -16.30
N THR A 159 -23.30 -15.90 -15.31
CA THR A 159 -24.09 -15.24 -14.27
C THR A 159 -23.14 -14.71 -13.17
N PRO A 160 -23.57 -13.71 -12.36
CA PRO A 160 -22.78 -13.27 -11.22
C PRO A 160 -22.39 -14.40 -10.26
N GLU A 161 -23.24 -15.43 -10.14
CA GLU A 161 -23.00 -16.62 -9.32
C GLU A 161 -21.90 -17.52 -9.92
N ASP A 162 -21.84 -17.64 -11.24
CA ASP A 162 -20.76 -18.38 -11.92
C ASP A 162 -19.40 -17.70 -11.73
N VAL A 163 -19.37 -16.35 -11.77
CA VAL A 163 -18.15 -15.57 -11.53
C VAL A 163 -17.68 -15.78 -10.08
N LEU A 164 -18.60 -15.75 -9.14
CA LEU A 164 -18.28 -15.97 -7.72
C LEU A 164 -17.78 -17.40 -7.47
N ALA A 165 -18.40 -18.41 -8.06
CA ALA A 165 -18.01 -19.82 -7.94
C ALA A 165 -16.64 -20.10 -8.59
N ILE A 166 -16.33 -19.44 -9.71
CA ILE A 166 -15.03 -19.51 -10.37
C ILE A 166 -13.97 -18.82 -9.51
N ALA A 167 -14.25 -17.64 -8.98
CA ALA A 167 -13.35 -16.90 -8.10
C ALA A 167 -13.04 -17.69 -6.81
N GLN A 168 -14.04 -18.36 -6.22
CA GLN A 168 -13.86 -19.25 -5.07
C GLN A 168 -13.02 -20.49 -5.40
N LYS A 169 -13.21 -21.11 -6.58
CA LYS A 169 -12.41 -22.25 -7.03
C LYS A 169 -10.98 -21.90 -7.39
N MET A 170 -10.75 -20.65 -7.82
CA MET A 170 -9.44 -20.18 -8.24
C MET A 170 -8.60 -19.64 -7.08
N ASN A 171 -8.95 -19.91 -5.84
CA ASN A 171 -8.24 -19.54 -4.61
C ASN A 171 -7.04 -18.62 -4.85
N GLY A 172 -7.16 -17.34 -4.54
CA GLY A 172 -6.04 -16.39 -4.65
C GLY A 172 -6.11 -15.34 -5.77
N ILE A 173 -7.17 -15.33 -6.58
CA ILE A 173 -7.45 -14.21 -7.47
C ILE A 173 -8.38 -13.27 -6.72
N GLY A 174 -7.93 -12.03 -6.50
CA GLY A 174 -8.77 -11.01 -5.90
C GLY A 174 -10.06 -10.83 -6.71
N TYR A 175 -11.16 -10.54 -6.03
CA TYR A 175 -12.49 -10.31 -6.61
C TYR A 175 -12.47 -9.30 -7.78
N GLU A 176 -11.57 -8.31 -7.75
CA GLU A 176 -11.39 -7.30 -8.78
C GLU A 176 -10.81 -7.84 -10.10
N ALA A 177 -10.15 -8.99 -10.08
CA ALA A 177 -9.61 -9.60 -11.30
C ALA A 177 -10.62 -10.52 -12.01
N ALA A 178 -11.77 -10.79 -11.40
CA ALA A 178 -12.83 -11.66 -11.91
C ALA A 178 -14.03 -10.86 -12.51
N LEU A 179 -14.05 -9.54 -12.34
CA LEU A 179 -15.00 -8.60 -12.94
C LEU A 179 -14.33 -7.84 -14.09
#